data_3a3c5f2169d207bd850b88f9ec06c17b
#
_entry.id   3a3c5f2169d207bd850b88f9ec06c17b
#
_cell.length_a   1.000
_cell.length_b   1.000
_cell.length_c   1.000
_cell.angle_alpha   90.00
_cell.angle_beta   90.00
_cell.angle_gamma   90.00
#
_symmetry.space_group_name_H-M   'P 1'
#
loop_
_entity.id
_entity.type
_entity.pdbx_description
1 polymer ?
#
loop_
_entity_poly.entity_id
_entity_poly.type
_entity_poly.pdbx_seq_one_letter_code
_entity_poly.pdbx_strand_id
1 'polypeptide(L)'
;MTDIAGNRTLSSQWNETVQFYGNQNFLEYISVDDQLTSYTYSEFHYRVIQTANWFHSLGIRKGELVALHLHNSPEYLMCWLALAQIGAVSVPLNEHYRLQESKFVLQKCDIHRIIVEPSSLPIYQSNKEDLLLSAIILAWGECPDPDILSLSTSSFFDGSRLDESCEILP
;
A
#
# COMPACT_ATOMS: atom_id res chain seq x y z
N MET A 1 17.33 20.51 -21.99
CA MET A 1 16.21 20.39 -21.04
C MET A 1 16.82 20.10 -19.69
N THR A 2 16.75 21.04 -18.74
CA THR A 2 17.35 20.86 -17.41
C THR A 2 16.52 19.79 -16.71
N ASP A 3 17.13 18.70 -16.31
CA ASP A 3 16.46 17.66 -15.52
C ASP A 3 16.16 18.23 -14.12
N ILE A 4 14.92 18.72 -13.93
CA ILE A 4 14.48 19.37 -12.70
C ILE A 4 14.35 18.36 -11.56
N ALA A 5 14.09 17.10 -11.86
CA ALA A 5 13.92 16.03 -10.88
C ALA A 5 15.26 15.36 -10.52
N GLY A 6 16.25 15.43 -11.41
CA GLY A 6 17.48 14.64 -11.28
C GLY A 6 17.15 13.16 -11.29
N ASN A 7 17.93 12.35 -10.59
CA ASN A 7 17.64 10.92 -10.38
C ASN A 7 16.76 10.67 -9.14
N ARG A 8 15.96 11.67 -8.71
CA ARG A 8 15.12 11.54 -7.53
C ARG A 8 13.89 10.70 -7.84
N THR A 9 13.65 9.74 -6.99
CA THR A 9 12.42 8.94 -6.96
C THR A 9 11.55 9.35 -5.77
N LEU A 10 10.28 8.97 -5.77
CA LEU A 10 9.41 9.18 -4.62
C LEU A 10 10.01 8.53 -3.35
N SER A 11 10.56 7.33 -3.49
CA SER A 11 11.24 6.61 -2.43
C SER A 11 12.44 7.39 -1.86
N SER A 12 13.37 7.87 -2.73
CA SER A 12 14.53 8.63 -2.26
C SER A 12 14.11 9.95 -1.59
N GLN A 13 13.13 10.64 -2.15
CA GLN A 13 12.61 11.88 -1.56
C GLN A 13 11.96 11.66 -0.21
N TRP A 14 11.17 10.58 -0.08
CA TRP A 14 10.56 10.18 1.19
C TRP A 14 11.62 9.89 2.26
N ASN A 15 12.62 9.06 1.92
CA ASN A 15 13.68 8.69 2.85
C ASN A 15 14.51 9.89 3.32
N GLU A 16 14.87 10.81 2.40
CA GLU A 16 15.53 12.09 2.76
C GLU A 16 14.65 12.91 3.73
N THR A 17 13.35 13.02 3.45
CA THR A 17 12.42 13.79 4.28
C THR A 17 12.33 13.22 5.69
N VAL A 18 12.27 11.90 5.82
CA VAL A 18 12.24 11.23 7.12
C VAL A 18 13.51 11.50 7.92
N GLN A 19 14.68 11.50 7.28
CA GLN A 19 15.95 11.81 7.95
C GLN A 19 15.97 13.23 8.55
N PHE A 20 15.35 14.20 7.86
CA PHE A 20 15.34 15.60 8.33
C PHE A 20 14.23 15.89 9.36
N TYR A 21 13.07 15.26 9.21
CA TYR A 21 11.85 15.61 9.95
C TYR A 21 11.31 14.49 10.84
N GLY A 22 12.08 13.44 11.07
CA GLY A 22 11.65 12.19 11.70
C GLY A 22 10.71 12.33 12.90
N ASN A 23 11.01 13.23 13.83
CA ASN A 23 10.21 13.45 15.05
C ASN A 23 9.07 14.46 14.88
N GLN A 24 8.93 15.07 13.70
CA GLN A 24 7.84 16.00 13.43
C GLN A 24 6.57 15.24 13.03
N ASN A 25 5.43 15.87 13.26
CA ASN A 25 4.14 15.34 12.83
C ASN A 25 4.06 15.32 11.30
N PHE A 26 3.75 14.16 10.73
CA PHE A 26 3.60 13.94 9.29
C PHE A 26 2.14 13.93 8.88
N LEU A 27 1.32 13.17 9.61
CA LEU A 27 -0.07 12.89 9.26
C LEU A 27 -0.96 12.98 10.49
N GLU A 28 -2.04 13.72 10.37
CA GLU A 28 -3.19 13.66 11.26
C GLU A 28 -4.40 13.16 10.47
N TYR A 29 -5.03 12.13 10.99
CA TYR A 29 -6.20 11.51 10.37
C TYR A 29 -7.35 11.47 11.37
N ILE A 30 -8.50 11.95 10.94
CA ILE A 30 -9.74 11.87 11.70
C ILE A 30 -10.60 10.80 11.04
N SER A 31 -10.91 9.75 11.79
CA SER A 31 -11.78 8.66 11.32
C SER A 31 -13.24 9.12 11.24
N VAL A 32 -14.10 8.28 10.65
CA VAL A 32 -15.55 8.51 10.60
C VAL A 32 -16.20 8.56 11.98
N ASP A 33 -15.55 8.02 13.01
CA ASP A 33 -15.98 8.03 14.42
C ASP A 33 -15.33 9.18 15.21
N ASP A 34 -14.83 10.21 14.53
CA ASP A 34 -14.14 11.38 15.12
C ASP A 34 -12.90 11.02 15.97
N GLN A 35 -12.27 9.87 15.70
CA GLN A 35 -11.02 9.49 16.37
C GLN A 35 -9.84 10.09 15.64
N LEU A 36 -9.04 10.90 16.35
CA LEU A 36 -7.79 11.47 15.83
C LEU A 36 -6.67 10.45 16.00
N THR A 37 -6.01 10.14 14.90
CA THR A 37 -4.75 9.39 14.88
C THR A 37 -3.68 10.27 14.27
N SER A 38 -2.51 10.35 14.90
CA SER A 38 -1.37 11.11 14.39
C SER A 38 -0.14 10.23 14.27
N TYR A 39 0.69 10.54 13.29
CA TYR A 39 1.94 9.84 13.02
C TYR A 39 3.04 10.87 12.81
N THR A 40 4.19 10.66 13.42
CA THR A 40 5.42 11.33 13.03
C THR A 40 5.94 10.75 11.71
N TYR A 41 6.89 11.44 11.05
CA TYR A 41 7.55 10.90 9.86
C TYR A 41 8.22 9.55 10.14
N SER A 42 8.91 9.39 11.26
CA SER A 42 9.59 8.14 11.63
C SER A 42 8.61 7.00 11.88
N GLU A 43 7.53 7.24 12.62
CA GLU A 43 6.51 6.20 12.90
C GLU A 43 5.81 5.75 11.62
N PHE A 44 5.47 6.70 10.75
CA PHE A 44 4.83 6.37 9.48
C PHE A 44 5.78 5.62 8.55
N HIS A 45 7.03 6.08 8.47
CA HIS A 45 8.08 5.43 7.68
C HIS A 45 8.31 3.99 8.13
N TYR A 46 8.37 3.73 9.43
CA TYR A 46 8.50 2.38 9.96
C TYR A 46 7.40 1.46 9.41
N ARG A 47 6.14 1.90 9.46
CA ARG A 47 5.01 1.14 8.90
C ARG A 47 5.11 0.96 7.39
N VAL A 48 5.56 1.98 6.67
CA VAL A 48 5.81 1.91 5.22
C VAL A 48 6.83 0.83 4.90
N ILE A 49 7.94 0.75 5.64
CA ILE A 49 8.98 -0.26 5.40
C ILE A 49 8.50 -1.67 5.75
N GLN A 50 7.76 -1.84 6.84
CA GLN A 50 7.14 -3.12 7.17
C GLN A 50 6.20 -3.59 6.05
N THR A 51 5.34 -2.70 5.56
CA THR A 51 4.42 -2.98 4.45
C THR A 51 5.18 -3.33 3.16
N ALA A 52 6.25 -2.59 2.85
CA ALA A 52 7.09 -2.83 1.68
C ALA A 52 7.76 -4.22 1.73
N ASN A 53 8.32 -4.59 2.88
CA ASN A 53 8.92 -5.92 3.08
C ASN A 53 7.88 -7.03 2.95
N TRP A 54 6.68 -6.81 3.48
CA TRP A 54 5.60 -7.77 3.31
C TRP A 54 5.19 -7.92 1.84
N PHE A 55 4.97 -6.82 1.12
CA PHE A 55 4.67 -6.86 -0.31
C PHE A 55 5.76 -7.57 -1.10
N HIS A 56 7.02 -7.32 -0.78
CA HIS A 56 8.14 -8.01 -1.38
C HIS A 56 8.11 -9.53 -1.09
N SER A 57 7.75 -9.94 0.13
CA SER A 57 7.60 -11.35 0.50
C SER A 57 6.46 -12.06 -0.23
N LEU A 58 5.39 -11.31 -0.60
CA LEU A 58 4.30 -11.78 -1.44
C LEU A 58 4.68 -11.88 -2.94
N GLY A 59 5.91 -11.55 -3.28
CA GLY A 59 6.41 -11.62 -4.65
C GLY A 59 6.09 -10.40 -5.52
N ILE A 60 5.65 -9.27 -4.96
CA ILE A 60 5.53 -8.02 -5.71
C ILE A 60 6.94 -7.50 -6.03
N ARG A 61 7.17 -7.12 -7.28
CA ARG A 61 8.49 -6.75 -7.78
C ARG A 61 8.48 -5.38 -8.46
N LYS A 62 9.69 -4.84 -8.63
CA LYS A 62 9.92 -3.58 -9.35
C LYS A 62 9.28 -3.61 -10.75
N GLY A 63 8.54 -2.54 -11.06
CA GLY A 63 7.85 -2.37 -12.34
C GLY A 63 6.48 -3.06 -12.41
N GLU A 64 6.12 -3.89 -11.44
CA GLU A 64 4.80 -4.52 -11.39
C GLU A 64 3.71 -3.46 -11.06
N LEU A 65 2.59 -3.53 -11.78
CA LEU A 65 1.44 -2.68 -11.52
C LEU A 65 0.54 -3.34 -10.49
N VAL A 66 0.21 -2.57 -9.43
CA VAL A 66 -0.68 -3.02 -8.36
C VAL A 66 -1.80 -2.00 -8.20
N ALA A 67 -3.05 -2.44 -8.30
CA ALA A 67 -4.20 -1.57 -8.11
C ALA A 67 -4.42 -1.26 -6.62
N LEU A 68 -4.84 -0.03 -6.33
CA LEU A 68 -5.29 0.42 -5.01
C LEU A 68 -6.75 0.86 -5.10
N HIS A 69 -7.66 0.10 -4.49
CA HIS A 69 -9.07 0.47 -4.37
C HIS A 69 -9.43 0.70 -2.91
N LEU A 70 -9.03 1.84 -2.41
CA LEU A 70 -9.12 2.27 -1.02
C LEU A 70 -9.63 3.70 -0.97
N HIS A 71 -10.39 4.05 0.06
CA HIS A 71 -10.64 5.46 0.37
C HIS A 71 -9.40 6.13 0.98
N ASN A 72 -9.44 7.45 1.09
CA ASN A 72 -8.35 8.23 1.69
C ASN A 72 -8.19 7.84 3.17
N SER A 73 -7.10 7.18 3.50
CA SER A 73 -6.78 6.68 4.84
C SER A 73 -5.26 6.62 5.05
N PRO A 74 -4.78 6.48 6.28
CA PRO A 74 -3.36 6.22 6.53
C PRO A 74 -2.85 4.99 5.79
N GLU A 75 -3.64 3.92 5.73
CA GLU A 75 -3.31 2.66 5.04
C GLU A 75 -3.15 2.86 3.54
N TYR A 76 -3.96 3.74 2.91
CA TYR A 76 -3.79 4.10 1.51
C TYR A 76 -2.40 4.68 1.24
N LEU A 77 -2.01 5.71 2.03
CA LEU A 77 -0.69 6.34 1.90
C LEU A 77 0.44 5.36 2.21
N MET A 78 0.25 4.50 3.20
CA MET A 78 1.19 3.46 3.59
C MET A 78 1.44 2.48 2.45
N CYS A 79 0.38 1.92 1.85
CA CYS A 79 0.46 1.03 0.71
C CYS A 79 1.10 1.71 -0.51
N TRP A 80 0.72 2.96 -0.79
CA TRP A 80 1.27 3.71 -1.91
C TRP A 80 2.78 3.95 -1.78
N LEU A 81 3.23 4.43 -0.61
CA LEU A 81 4.65 4.62 -0.33
C LEU A 81 5.41 3.29 -0.28
N ALA A 82 4.82 2.23 0.27
CA ALA A 82 5.42 0.90 0.32
C ALA A 82 5.68 0.33 -1.08
N LEU A 83 4.72 0.45 -2.00
CA LEU A 83 4.92 0.06 -3.40
C LEU A 83 6.04 0.88 -4.05
N ALA A 84 6.12 2.19 -3.78
CA ALA A 84 7.20 3.02 -4.27
C ALA A 84 8.57 2.59 -3.72
N GLN A 85 8.66 2.15 -2.46
CA GLN A 85 9.89 1.66 -1.85
C GLN A 85 10.48 0.44 -2.58
N ILE A 86 9.63 -0.50 -3.01
CA ILE A 86 10.06 -1.69 -3.77
C ILE A 86 10.10 -1.45 -5.29
N GLY A 87 9.82 -0.21 -5.74
CA GLY A 87 9.83 0.16 -7.15
C GLY A 87 8.65 -0.39 -7.96
N ALA A 88 7.59 -0.87 -7.32
CA ALA A 88 6.34 -1.23 -7.96
C ALA A 88 5.54 0.03 -8.33
N VAL A 89 4.59 -0.11 -9.22
CA VAL A 89 3.75 0.99 -9.72
C VAL A 89 2.35 0.87 -9.13
N SER A 90 1.97 1.83 -8.31
CA SER A 90 0.61 1.91 -7.79
C SER A 90 -0.34 2.48 -8.85
N VAL A 91 -1.50 1.85 -9.02
CA VAL A 91 -2.59 2.29 -9.90
C VAL A 91 -3.82 2.58 -9.06
N PRO A 92 -4.03 3.85 -8.65
CA PRO A 92 -5.19 4.23 -7.87
C PRO A 92 -6.49 4.04 -8.65
N LEU A 93 -7.47 3.37 -8.05
CA LEU A 93 -8.82 3.32 -8.54
C LEU A 93 -9.69 4.30 -7.75
N ASN A 94 -10.69 4.87 -8.41
CA ASN A 94 -11.67 5.69 -7.70
C ASN A 94 -12.46 4.80 -6.73
N GLU A 95 -12.61 5.23 -5.48
CA GLU A 95 -13.31 4.49 -4.42
C GLU A 95 -14.79 4.18 -4.77
N HIS A 96 -15.38 4.94 -5.68
CA HIS A 96 -16.76 4.72 -6.15
C HIS A 96 -16.86 3.76 -7.32
N TYR A 97 -15.74 3.25 -7.85
CA TYR A 97 -15.77 2.28 -8.94
C TYR A 97 -16.47 1.00 -8.50
N ARG A 98 -17.29 0.49 -9.41
CA ARG A 98 -17.90 -0.82 -9.30
C ARG A 98 -17.17 -1.82 -10.20
N LEU A 99 -17.69 -3.02 -10.29
CA LEU A 99 -17.04 -4.11 -11.03
C LEU A 99 -16.65 -3.72 -12.47
N GLN A 100 -17.51 -3.04 -13.20
CA GLN A 100 -17.26 -2.77 -14.63
C GLN A 100 -16.11 -1.77 -14.85
N GLU A 101 -16.09 -0.69 -14.06
CA GLU A 101 -15.04 0.32 -14.15
C GLU A 101 -13.70 -0.27 -13.67
N SER A 102 -13.72 -1.01 -12.56
CA SER A 102 -12.53 -1.68 -12.04
C SER A 102 -12.00 -2.71 -13.03
N LYS A 103 -12.88 -3.55 -13.60
CA LYS A 103 -12.52 -4.54 -14.63
C LYS A 103 -11.83 -3.89 -15.83
N PHE A 104 -12.39 -2.77 -16.31
CA PHE A 104 -11.81 -2.04 -17.44
C PHE A 104 -10.37 -1.61 -17.14
N VAL A 105 -10.11 -1.01 -15.98
CA VAL A 105 -8.76 -0.54 -15.62
C VAL A 105 -7.81 -1.73 -15.43
N LEU A 106 -8.23 -2.76 -14.67
CA LEU A 106 -7.41 -3.95 -14.42
C LEU A 106 -6.97 -4.61 -15.73
N GLN A 107 -7.91 -4.85 -16.64
CA GLN A 107 -7.64 -5.47 -17.94
C GLN A 107 -6.82 -4.56 -18.86
N LYS A 108 -7.12 -3.25 -18.90
CA LYS A 108 -6.42 -2.31 -19.77
C LYS A 108 -4.95 -2.14 -19.38
N CYS A 109 -4.65 -2.24 -18.08
CA CYS A 109 -3.31 -2.07 -17.54
C CYS A 109 -2.61 -3.41 -17.25
N ASP A 110 -3.23 -4.55 -17.56
CA ASP A 110 -2.70 -5.90 -17.29
C ASP A 110 -2.34 -6.09 -15.80
N ILE A 111 -3.26 -5.69 -14.91
CA ILE A 111 -3.07 -5.72 -13.47
C ILE A 111 -3.62 -7.02 -12.91
N HIS A 112 -2.78 -7.78 -12.19
CA HIS A 112 -3.15 -9.07 -11.60
C HIS A 112 -3.18 -9.06 -10.07
N ARG A 113 -2.84 -7.94 -9.43
CA ARG A 113 -2.88 -7.78 -7.98
C ARG A 113 -3.58 -6.50 -7.59
N ILE A 114 -4.39 -6.60 -6.55
CA ILE A 114 -5.15 -5.45 -6.04
C ILE A 114 -5.11 -5.40 -4.53
N ILE A 115 -4.98 -4.19 -4.00
CA ILE A 115 -5.11 -3.89 -2.57
C ILE A 115 -6.47 -3.21 -2.39
N VAL A 116 -7.27 -3.75 -1.47
CA VAL A 116 -8.67 -3.35 -1.26
C VAL A 116 -8.95 -3.08 0.21
N GLU A 117 -10.00 -2.34 0.46
CA GLU A 117 -10.61 -2.19 1.78
C GLU A 117 -11.74 -3.23 1.99
N PRO A 118 -12.20 -3.45 3.25
CA PRO A 118 -13.26 -4.42 3.53
C PRO A 118 -14.55 -4.17 2.74
N SER A 119 -14.92 -2.92 2.51
CA SER A 119 -16.16 -2.54 1.80
C SER A 119 -16.14 -2.91 0.32
N SER A 120 -14.98 -2.86 -0.33
CA SER A 120 -14.80 -3.21 -1.75
C SER A 120 -14.40 -4.67 -1.97
N LEU A 121 -13.96 -5.40 -0.94
CA LEU A 121 -13.52 -6.78 -1.03
C LEU A 121 -14.52 -7.72 -1.74
N PRO A 122 -15.84 -7.67 -1.47
CA PRO A 122 -16.80 -8.58 -2.11
C PRO A 122 -16.83 -8.49 -3.63
N ILE A 123 -16.56 -7.29 -4.21
CA ILE A 123 -16.50 -7.08 -5.65
C ILE A 123 -15.42 -7.96 -6.27
N TYR A 124 -14.24 -8.00 -5.64
CA TYR A 124 -13.07 -8.68 -6.18
C TYR A 124 -13.03 -10.16 -5.83
N GLN A 125 -13.44 -10.52 -4.63
CA GLN A 125 -13.49 -11.91 -4.17
C GLN A 125 -14.43 -12.73 -5.04
N SER A 126 -15.65 -12.23 -5.32
CA SER A 126 -16.64 -12.92 -6.13
C SER A 126 -16.30 -13.00 -7.61
N ASN A 127 -15.36 -12.18 -8.09
CA ASN A 127 -15.02 -12.05 -9.52
C ASN A 127 -13.53 -12.28 -9.80
N LYS A 128 -12.80 -12.89 -8.88
CA LYS A 128 -11.33 -13.06 -8.93
C LYS A 128 -10.85 -13.68 -10.25
N GLU A 129 -11.52 -14.74 -10.70
CA GLU A 129 -11.17 -15.44 -11.95
C GLU A 129 -11.47 -14.58 -13.19
N ASP A 130 -12.65 -13.95 -13.25
CA ASP A 130 -13.04 -13.08 -14.37
C ASP A 130 -12.16 -11.83 -14.49
N LEU A 131 -11.62 -11.37 -13.36
CA LEU A 131 -10.68 -10.25 -13.28
C LEU A 131 -9.23 -10.67 -13.48
N LEU A 132 -8.94 -11.97 -13.59
CA LEU A 132 -7.59 -12.55 -13.72
C LEU A 132 -6.66 -12.15 -12.58
N LEU A 133 -7.20 -11.98 -11.37
CA LEU A 133 -6.43 -11.59 -10.20
C LEU A 133 -5.67 -12.78 -9.61
N SER A 134 -4.36 -12.66 -9.53
CA SER A 134 -3.49 -13.61 -8.85
C SER A 134 -3.52 -13.46 -7.34
N ALA A 135 -3.72 -12.23 -6.84
CA ALA A 135 -3.84 -11.93 -5.42
C ALA A 135 -4.79 -10.76 -5.15
N ILE A 136 -5.55 -10.89 -4.06
CA ILE A 136 -6.32 -9.82 -3.43
C ILE A 136 -5.73 -9.60 -2.04
N ILE A 137 -5.38 -8.36 -1.73
CA ILE A 137 -4.73 -7.95 -0.50
C ILE A 137 -5.68 -7.01 0.24
N LEU A 138 -6.05 -7.39 1.45
CA LEU A 138 -6.88 -6.56 2.32
C LEU A 138 -5.99 -5.60 3.10
N ALA A 139 -6.21 -4.30 2.96
CA ALA A 139 -5.37 -3.27 3.60
C ALA A 139 -5.56 -3.21 5.12
N TRP A 140 -6.77 -3.53 5.62
CA TRP A 140 -7.07 -3.65 7.05
C TRP A 140 -8.24 -4.61 7.27
N GLY A 141 -8.46 -4.99 8.54
CA GLY A 141 -9.50 -5.93 8.91
C GLY A 141 -9.11 -7.39 8.72
N GLU A 142 -10.00 -8.27 9.07
CA GLU A 142 -9.82 -9.72 8.98
C GLU A 142 -10.72 -10.30 7.90
N CYS A 143 -10.23 -11.31 7.21
CA CYS A 143 -11.03 -12.11 6.29
C CYS A 143 -10.84 -13.60 6.63
N PRO A 144 -11.94 -14.37 6.80
CA PRO A 144 -11.85 -15.79 7.07
C PRO A 144 -11.40 -16.61 5.84
N ASP A 145 -11.40 -16.01 4.66
CA ASP A 145 -10.96 -16.67 3.43
C ASP A 145 -9.41 -16.73 3.40
N PRO A 146 -8.82 -17.93 3.42
CA PRO A 146 -7.37 -18.08 3.43
C PRO A 146 -6.68 -17.61 2.14
N ASP A 147 -7.43 -17.47 1.06
CA ASP A 147 -6.91 -16.95 -0.23
C ASP A 147 -6.82 -15.42 -0.27
N ILE A 148 -7.34 -14.74 0.74
CA ILE A 148 -7.26 -13.29 0.91
C ILE A 148 -6.13 -12.97 1.89
N LEU A 149 -5.13 -12.27 1.39
CA LEU A 149 -4.00 -11.82 2.18
C LEU A 149 -4.39 -10.55 2.95
N SER A 150 -4.17 -10.50 4.27
CA SER A 150 -4.48 -9.32 5.07
C SER A 150 -3.25 -8.71 5.69
N LEU A 151 -3.14 -7.38 5.55
CA LEU A 151 -2.07 -6.60 6.15
C LEU A 151 -2.14 -6.66 7.70
N SER A 152 -3.35 -6.63 8.27
CA SER A 152 -3.56 -6.65 9.72
C SER A 152 -3.15 -7.96 10.40
N THR A 153 -3.22 -9.07 9.69
CA THR A 153 -2.88 -10.40 10.23
C THR A 153 -1.45 -10.82 9.93
N SER A 154 -0.70 -9.97 9.19
CA SER A 154 0.68 -10.28 8.88
C SER A 154 1.57 -10.12 10.11
N SER A 155 2.46 -11.09 10.36
CA SER A 155 3.44 -11.04 11.45
C SER A 155 4.44 -9.87 11.34
N PHE A 156 4.43 -9.14 10.24
CA PHE A 156 5.23 -7.95 10.01
C PHE A 156 4.79 -6.74 10.85
N PHE A 157 3.56 -6.76 11.38
CA PHE A 157 3.01 -5.69 12.22
C PHE A 157 3.05 -5.99 13.72
N ASP A 158 3.66 -7.12 14.12
CA ASP A 158 3.92 -7.37 15.54
C ASP A 158 4.95 -6.36 16.04
N GLY A 159 4.48 -5.41 16.86
CA GLY A 159 5.20 -4.22 17.32
C GLY A 159 6.42 -4.48 18.21
N SER A 160 6.99 -5.69 18.18
CA SER A 160 8.10 -6.10 19.04
C SER A 160 9.50 -5.87 18.45
N ARG A 161 9.62 -5.36 17.22
CA ARG A 161 10.92 -5.08 16.60
C ARG A 161 10.95 -3.73 15.88
N LEU A 162 11.31 -2.70 16.61
CA LEU A 162 12.01 -1.54 16.06
C LEU A 162 13.46 -2.01 15.78
N ASP A 163 13.63 -2.85 14.76
CA ASP A 163 14.99 -3.14 14.27
C ASP A 163 15.35 -2.01 13.30
N GLU A 164 16.27 -1.15 13.74
CA GLU A 164 16.79 -0.01 12.99
C GLU A 164 17.51 -0.42 11.68
N SER A 165 17.64 -1.71 11.41
CA SER A 165 18.29 -2.27 10.23
C SER A 165 17.34 -2.68 9.12
N CYS A 166 16.14 -2.10 9.02
CA CYS A 166 15.22 -2.42 7.94
C CYS A 166 15.71 -1.83 6.61
N GLU A 167 16.82 -2.37 6.10
CA GLU A 167 17.21 -2.16 4.71
C GLU A 167 16.23 -2.92 3.82
N ILE A 168 15.76 -2.25 2.79
CA ILE A 168 15.05 -2.91 1.70
C ILE A 168 16.05 -3.86 1.08
N LEU A 169 15.81 -5.15 1.22
CA LEU A 169 16.66 -6.17 0.62
C LEU A 169 16.74 -5.94 -0.89
N PRO A 170 17.92 -5.99 -1.49
CA PRO A 170 18.16 -5.70 -2.90
C PRO A 170 17.42 -6.65 -3.84
#